data_63527c2bbc080389c0f1646bbd49358b
#
_entry.id   63527c2bbc080389c0f1646bbd49358b
#
_cell.length_a   1.000
_cell.length_b   1.000
_cell.length_c   1.000
_cell.angle_alpha   90.00
_cell.angle_beta   90.00
_cell.angle_gamma   90.00
#
_symmetry.space_group_name_H-M   'P 1'
#
loop_
_entity.id
_entity.type
_entity.pdbx_description
1 polymer ?
#
loop_
_entity_poly.entity_id
_entity_poly.type
_entity_poly.pdbx_seq_one_letter_code
_entity_poly.pdbx_strand_id
1 'polypeptide(L)'
;MLSNFESNTAKQLQIVLTGQPELREVLNNPDLRQLKQRIALRCVIKALPNVEETDRYIISRLLVAGAERTDIFSPQAVDYIFRCSEGIPRNINNLCDNALLAGYAAGETVISRTIIEEVAETFDMLPRQNPGMPTAVEREAPSKIFSATSEAELWAAGTGVEKES
;
A
#
# COMPACT_ATOMS: atom_id res chain seq x y z
N MET A 1 13.67 26.45 -15.43
CA MET A 1 13.22 26.30 -14.03
C MET A 1 11.70 26.25 -14.01
N LEU A 2 11.12 25.04 -14.05
CA LEU A 2 9.67 24.86 -14.18
C LEU A 2 8.84 25.12 -12.90
N SER A 3 9.49 25.25 -11.75
CA SER A 3 8.78 25.37 -10.46
C SER A 3 8.44 26.82 -10.04
N ASN A 4 8.69 27.81 -10.88
CA ASN A 4 8.43 29.23 -10.59
C ASN A 4 7.23 29.78 -11.39
N PHE A 5 6.36 28.94 -11.91
CA PHE A 5 5.10 29.39 -12.47
C PHE A 5 4.11 29.66 -11.34
N GLU A 6 4.31 30.79 -10.67
CA GLU A 6 3.37 31.34 -9.69
C GLU A 6 2.76 32.58 -10.33
N SER A 7 1.43 32.63 -10.46
CA SER A 7 0.73 33.88 -10.62
C SER A 7 0.48 34.47 -9.22
N ASN A 8 0.29 35.78 -9.12
CA ASN A 8 0.07 36.48 -7.84
C ASN A 8 -1.10 35.95 -7.00
N THR A 9 -1.90 35.02 -7.51
CA THR A 9 -3.13 34.55 -6.88
C THR A 9 -3.28 33.01 -6.86
N ALA A 10 -2.46 32.23 -7.58
CA ALA A 10 -2.60 30.76 -7.57
C ALA A 10 -1.30 30.04 -7.96
N LYS A 11 -1.02 28.90 -7.28
CA LYS A 11 -0.03 27.92 -7.74
C LYS A 11 -0.53 27.23 -9.01
N GLN A 12 0.17 27.43 -10.12
CA GLN A 12 -0.24 26.87 -11.42
C GLN A 12 0.30 25.46 -11.67
N LEU A 13 1.29 25.01 -10.90
CA LEU A 13 1.93 23.71 -11.11
C LEU A 13 2.25 23.04 -9.79
N GLN A 14 1.79 21.80 -9.64
CA GLN A 14 2.22 20.88 -8.57
C GLN A 14 3.06 19.76 -9.19
N ILE A 15 4.24 19.51 -8.60
CA ILE A 15 5.15 18.48 -9.07
C ILE A 15 5.20 17.38 -8.01
N VAL A 16 4.91 16.14 -8.41
CA VAL A 16 5.07 14.95 -7.56
C VAL A 16 6.25 14.15 -8.09
N LEU A 17 7.22 13.90 -7.21
CA LEU A 17 8.36 13.04 -7.50
C LEU A 17 8.10 11.68 -6.84
N THR A 18 8.14 10.62 -7.62
CA THR A 18 8.00 9.25 -7.14
C THR A 18 9.23 8.44 -7.52
N GLY A 19 9.62 7.51 -6.67
CA GLY A 19 10.75 6.64 -6.93
C GLY A 19 10.93 5.61 -5.83
N GLN A 20 11.89 4.72 -6.01
CA GLN A 20 12.29 3.73 -5.03
C GLN A 20 13.06 4.41 -3.87
N PRO A 21 13.37 3.71 -2.76
CA PRO A 21 14.07 4.27 -1.60
C PRO A 21 15.36 5.01 -1.94
N GLU A 22 16.05 4.60 -3.00
CA GLU A 22 17.28 5.21 -3.52
C GLU A 22 17.08 6.66 -3.98
N LEU A 23 15.85 7.05 -4.33
CA LEU A 23 15.52 8.45 -4.64
C LEU A 23 15.90 9.38 -3.49
N ARG A 24 15.87 8.89 -2.25
CA ARG A 24 16.29 9.64 -1.07
C ARG A 24 17.78 9.98 -1.11
N GLU A 25 18.60 9.03 -1.55
CA GLU A 25 20.05 9.20 -1.70
C GLU A 25 20.36 10.15 -2.84
N VAL A 26 19.69 9.98 -3.98
CA VAL A 26 19.82 10.90 -5.13
C VAL A 26 19.49 12.33 -4.73
N LEU A 27 18.43 12.56 -3.96
CA LEU A 27 18.05 13.89 -3.47
C LEU A 27 19.04 14.47 -2.43
N ASN A 28 19.94 13.68 -1.88
CA ASN A 28 21.00 14.14 -1.00
C ASN A 28 22.23 14.66 -1.76
N ASN A 29 22.29 14.48 -3.08
CA ASN A 29 23.35 15.06 -3.91
C ASN A 29 23.38 16.59 -3.73
N PRO A 30 24.56 17.19 -3.48
CA PRO A 30 24.74 18.64 -3.36
C PRO A 30 24.16 19.43 -4.54
N ASP A 31 24.26 18.90 -5.76
CA ASP A 31 23.75 19.54 -6.99
C ASP A 31 22.21 19.67 -7.00
N LEU A 32 21.51 18.83 -6.22
CA LEU A 32 20.05 18.84 -6.08
C LEU A 32 19.54 19.58 -4.84
N ARG A 33 20.41 20.29 -4.14
CA ARG A 33 20.07 21.01 -2.89
C ARG A 33 18.89 21.96 -3.07
N GLN A 34 18.83 22.70 -4.18
CA GLN A 34 17.73 23.62 -4.45
C GLN A 34 16.40 22.89 -4.69
N LEU A 35 16.43 21.75 -5.38
CA LEU A 35 15.26 20.91 -5.55
C LEU A 35 14.78 20.33 -4.20
N LYS A 36 15.70 19.80 -3.42
CA LYS A 36 15.40 19.24 -2.09
C LYS A 36 14.74 20.25 -1.15
N GLN A 37 15.15 21.53 -1.21
CA GLN A 37 14.57 22.60 -0.39
C GLN A 37 13.14 22.97 -0.78
N ARG A 38 12.71 22.65 -2.00
CA ARG A 38 11.36 22.91 -2.51
C ARG A 38 10.37 21.76 -2.27
N ILE A 39 10.85 20.63 -1.76
CA ILE A 39 9.98 19.50 -1.40
C ILE A 39 9.28 19.82 -0.09
N ALA A 40 8.01 20.18 -0.18
CA ALA A 40 7.18 20.54 0.96
C ALA A 40 6.71 19.29 1.75
N LEU A 41 6.44 18.18 1.05
CA LEU A 41 5.91 16.95 1.63
C LEU A 41 6.73 15.74 1.19
N ARG A 42 7.00 14.84 2.12
CA ARG A 42 7.61 13.53 1.84
C ARG A 42 6.74 12.44 2.40
N CYS A 43 6.35 11.51 1.57
CA CYS A 43 5.59 10.34 1.94
C CYS A 43 6.40 9.08 1.62
N VAL A 44 6.36 8.09 2.50
CA VAL A 44 6.96 6.77 2.27
C VAL A 44 5.84 5.75 2.33
N ILE A 45 5.63 5.03 1.21
CA ILE A 45 4.69 3.91 1.15
C ILE A 45 5.40 2.72 1.77
N LYS A 46 4.88 2.24 2.90
CA LYS A 46 5.40 1.07 3.61
C LYS A 46 4.58 -0.17 3.24
N ALA A 47 5.17 -1.36 3.51
CA ALA A 47 4.41 -2.60 3.52
C ALA A 47 3.26 -2.53 4.54
N LEU A 48 2.21 -3.32 4.32
CA LEU A 48 1.09 -3.44 5.25
C LEU A 48 1.60 -4.02 6.58
N PRO A 49 1.18 -3.45 7.72
CA PRO A 49 1.84 -3.73 8.98
C PRO A 49 1.41 -5.06 9.64
N ASN A 50 0.26 -5.60 9.28
CA ASN A 50 -0.34 -6.76 9.94
C ASN A 50 -1.31 -7.53 9.03
N VAL A 51 -1.82 -8.64 9.54
CA VAL A 51 -2.76 -9.54 8.86
C VAL A 51 -4.08 -8.83 8.59
N GLU A 52 -4.57 -8.03 9.52
CA GLU A 52 -5.87 -7.33 9.42
C GLU A 52 -5.86 -6.29 8.29
N GLU A 53 -4.77 -5.56 8.12
CA GLU A 53 -4.61 -4.63 6.99
C GLU A 53 -4.48 -5.36 5.66
N THR A 54 -3.83 -6.53 5.67
CA THR A 54 -3.72 -7.40 4.49
C THR A 54 -5.09 -7.95 4.10
N ASP A 55 -5.90 -8.38 5.06
CA ASP A 55 -7.26 -8.85 4.82
C ASP A 55 -8.13 -7.73 4.20
N ARG A 56 -8.12 -6.54 4.83
CA ARG A 56 -8.84 -5.36 4.30
C ARG A 56 -8.39 -5.00 2.89
N TYR A 57 -7.10 -5.09 2.61
CA TYR A 57 -6.55 -4.85 1.29
C TYR A 57 -7.07 -5.86 0.27
N ILE A 58 -7.04 -7.17 0.58
CA ILE A 58 -7.55 -8.24 -0.28
C ILE A 58 -9.04 -8.03 -0.57
N ILE A 59 -9.84 -7.80 0.48
CA ILE A 59 -11.28 -7.52 0.36
C ILE A 59 -11.53 -6.32 -0.54
N SER A 60 -10.81 -5.22 -0.35
CA SER A 60 -10.92 -4.01 -1.17
C SER A 60 -10.64 -4.32 -2.65
N ARG A 61 -9.62 -5.13 -2.95
CA ARG A 61 -9.29 -5.53 -4.32
C ARG A 61 -10.37 -6.39 -4.95
N LEU A 62 -10.91 -7.35 -4.20
CA LEU A 62 -12.01 -8.21 -4.65
C LEU A 62 -13.27 -7.39 -4.97
N LEU A 63 -13.64 -6.45 -4.11
CA LEU A 63 -14.81 -5.58 -4.33
C LEU A 63 -14.63 -4.69 -5.58
N VAL A 64 -13.45 -4.11 -5.79
CA VAL A 64 -13.14 -3.33 -7.01
C VAL A 64 -13.22 -4.19 -8.27
N ALA A 65 -12.85 -5.47 -8.15
CA ALA A 65 -13.00 -6.44 -9.25
C ALA A 65 -14.44 -6.92 -9.48
N GLY A 66 -15.40 -6.48 -8.65
CA GLY A 66 -16.82 -6.85 -8.77
C GLY A 66 -17.20 -8.12 -8.05
N ALA A 67 -16.43 -8.58 -7.08
CA ALA A 67 -16.77 -9.75 -6.29
C ALA A 67 -18.05 -9.49 -5.47
N GLU A 68 -19.00 -10.41 -5.52
CA GLU A 68 -20.22 -10.39 -4.70
C GLU A 68 -19.97 -10.91 -3.28
N ARG A 69 -18.89 -11.66 -3.08
CA ARG A 69 -18.48 -12.27 -1.82
C ARG A 69 -17.08 -11.80 -1.45
N THR A 70 -16.85 -11.63 -0.16
CA THR A 70 -15.54 -11.21 0.39
C THR A 70 -14.84 -12.33 1.16
N ASP A 71 -15.56 -13.44 1.44
CA ASP A 71 -15.06 -14.61 2.17
C ASP A 71 -14.44 -15.67 1.23
N ILE A 72 -13.77 -15.21 0.17
CA ILE A 72 -13.12 -16.07 -0.82
C ILE A 72 -11.83 -16.69 -0.25
N PHE A 73 -11.11 -15.97 0.58
CA PHE A 73 -9.90 -16.47 1.25
C PHE A 73 -10.22 -16.85 2.70
N SER A 74 -9.78 -18.04 3.13
CA SER A 74 -9.90 -18.40 4.54
C SER A 74 -8.98 -17.54 5.43
N PRO A 75 -9.30 -17.32 6.72
CA PRO A 75 -8.43 -16.55 7.63
C PRO A 75 -7.00 -17.09 7.70
N GLN A 76 -6.84 -18.42 7.62
CA GLN A 76 -5.53 -19.07 7.61
C GLN A 76 -4.77 -18.81 6.30
N ALA A 77 -5.48 -18.69 5.17
CA ALA A 77 -4.88 -18.30 3.90
C ALA A 77 -4.36 -16.86 3.96
N VAL A 78 -5.16 -15.93 4.51
CA VAL A 78 -4.76 -14.52 4.65
C VAL A 78 -3.54 -14.37 5.56
N ASP A 79 -3.49 -15.07 6.70
CA ASP A 79 -2.31 -15.10 7.58
C ASP A 79 -1.06 -15.57 6.83
N TYR A 80 -1.20 -16.64 6.04
CA TYR A 80 -0.09 -17.17 5.29
C TYR A 80 0.34 -16.26 4.13
N ILE A 81 -0.61 -15.63 3.42
CA ILE A 81 -0.32 -14.60 2.41
C ILE A 81 0.49 -13.46 3.04
N PHE A 82 0.09 -12.97 4.20
CA PHE A 82 0.83 -11.90 4.90
C PHE A 82 2.28 -12.29 5.17
N ARG A 83 2.50 -13.52 5.68
CA ARG A 83 3.85 -14.02 5.97
C ARG A 83 4.72 -14.17 4.73
N CYS A 84 4.17 -14.69 3.63
CA CYS A 84 4.89 -14.87 2.37
C CYS A 84 5.18 -13.54 1.67
N SER A 85 4.21 -12.61 1.71
CA SER A 85 4.30 -11.32 1.03
C SER A 85 5.09 -10.26 1.81
N GLU A 86 5.35 -10.47 3.10
CA GLU A 86 5.89 -9.47 4.02
C GLU A 86 5.04 -8.17 4.04
N GLY A 87 3.75 -8.28 3.74
CA GLY A 87 2.82 -7.15 3.63
C GLY A 87 3.04 -6.27 2.40
N ILE A 88 3.84 -6.70 1.43
CA ILE A 88 4.10 -5.95 0.20
C ILE A 88 2.92 -6.15 -0.77
N PRO A 89 2.19 -5.08 -1.17
CA PRO A 89 0.96 -5.21 -1.97
C PRO A 89 1.14 -5.96 -3.30
N ARG A 90 2.27 -5.78 -3.97
CA ARG A 90 2.58 -6.50 -5.21
C ARG A 90 2.66 -8.02 -4.99
N ASN A 91 3.31 -8.43 -3.91
CA ASN A 91 3.45 -9.84 -3.58
C ASN A 91 2.10 -10.44 -3.15
N ILE A 92 1.30 -9.67 -2.39
CA ILE A 92 -0.07 -10.06 -2.03
C ILE A 92 -0.89 -10.31 -3.29
N ASN A 93 -0.89 -9.38 -4.25
CA ASN A 93 -1.63 -9.55 -5.51
C ASN A 93 -1.18 -10.80 -6.25
N ASN A 94 0.14 -11.00 -6.41
CA ASN A 94 0.67 -12.17 -7.11
C ASN A 94 0.21 -13.49 -6.47
N LEU A 95 0.26 -13.59 -5.14
CA LEU A 95 -0.20 -14.78 -4.42
C LEU A 95 -1.71 -14.97 -4.58
N CYS A 96 -2.49 -13.91 -4.42
CA CYS A 96 -3.96 -13.98 -4.54
C CYS A 96 -4.40 -14.36 -5.96
N ASP A 97 -3.85 -13.73 -6.99
CA ASP A 97 -4.22 -13.98 -8.39
C ASP A 97 -3.96 -15.43 -8.77
N ASN A 98 -2.78 -15.97 -8.43
CA ASN A 98 -2.43 -17.36 -8.71
C ASN A 98 -3.24 -18.36 -7.87
N ALA A 99 -3.52 -18.02 -6.61
CA ALA A 99 -4.36 -18.86 -5.75
C ALA A 99 -5.81 -18.92 -6.23
N LEU A 100 -6.34 -17.82 -6.76
CA LEU A 100 -7.67 -17.83 -7.38
C LEU A 100 -7.72 -18.71 -8.61
N LEU A 101 -6.67 -18.69 -9.45
CA LEU A 101 -6.56 -19.56 -10.62
C LEU A 101 -6.45 -21.04 -10.22
N ALA A 102 -5.61 -21.34 -9.21
CA ALA A 102 -5.44 -22.71 -8.71
C ALA A 102 -6.73 -23.23 -8.07
N GLY A 103 -7.40 -22.43 -7.24
CA GLY A 103 -8.67 -22.77 -6.63
C GLY A 103 -9.77 -23.02 -7.67
N TYR A 104 -9.85 -22.16 -8.70
CA TYR A 104 -10.79 -22.36 -9.80
C TYR A 104 -10.53 -23.66 -10.54
N ALA A 105 -9.28 -23.98 -10.83
CA ALA A 105 -8.90 -25.24 -11.49
C ALA A 105 -9.23 -26.47 -10.64
N ALA A 106 -9.13 -26.35 -9.31
CA ALA A 106 -9.49 -27.40 -8.36
C ALA A 106 -11.00 -27.48 -8.06
N GLY A 107 -11.81 -26.55 -8.55
CA GLY A 107 -13.24 -26.46 -8.24
C GLY A 107 -13.56 -25.99 -6.83
N GLU A 108 -12.62 -25.36 -6.16
CA GLU A 108 -12.77 -24.85 -4.80
C GLU A 108 -13.49 -23.49 -4.80
N THR A 109 -14.40 -23.30 -3.87
CA THR A 109 -15.13 -22.02 -3.70
C THR A 109 -14.50 -21.10 -2.67
N VAL A 110 -13.60 -21.63 -1.83
CA VAL A 110 -12.86 -20.91 -0.80
C VAL A 110 -11.39 -21.30 -0.91
N ILE A 111 -10.54 -20.31 -0.99
CA ILE A 111 -9.10 -20.50 -1.04
C ILE A 111 -8.58 -20.84 0.34
N SER A 112 -8.10 -22.06 0.48
CA SER A 112 -7.50 -22.57 1.72
C SER A 112 -6.04 -22.18 1.83
N ARG A 113 -5.48 -22.33 3.03
CA ARG A 113 -4.05 -22.16 3.26
C ARG A 113 -3.20 -23.09 2.38
N THR A 114 -3.64 -24.32 2.15
CA THR A 114 -2.92 -25.31 1.35
C THR A 114 -2.69 -24.81 -0.08
N ILE A 115 -3.71 -24.21 -0.70
CA ILE A 115 -3.59 -23.63 -2.04
C ILE A 115 -2.53 -22.52 -2.05
N ILE A 116 -2.50 -21.66 -1.02
CA ILE A 116 -1.49 -20.59 -0.92
C ILE A 116 -0.08 -21.17 -0.74
N GLU A 117 0.07 -22.26 0.03
CA GLU A 117 1.35 -22.95 0.22
C GLU A 117 1.90 -23.46 -1.11
N GLU A 118 1.09 -24.16 -1.90
CA GLU A 118 1.46 -24.67 -3.23
C GLU A 118 1.85 -23.53 -4.19
N VAL A 119 1.09 -22.44 -4.18
CA VAL A 119 1.40 -21.25 -4.99
C VAL A 119 2.69 -20.60 -4.53
N ALA A 120 2.88 -20.42 -3.22
CA ALA A 120 4.08 -19.80 -2.67
C ALA A 120 5.35 -20.60 -2.98
N GLU A 121 5.27 -21.93 -2.94
CA GLU A 121 6.36 -22.82 -3.37
C GLU A 121 6.69 -22.63 -4.86
N THR A 122 5.67 -22.59 -5.72
CA THR A 122 5.83 -22.44 -7.17
C THR A 122 6.55 -21.13 -7.54
N PHE A 123 6.31 -20.06 -6.79
CA PHE A 123 6.88 -18.73 -7.03
C PHE A 123 8.09 -18.40 -6.14
N ASP A 124 8.63 -19.37 -5.40
CA ASP A 124 9.74 -19.17 -4.46
C ASP A 124 9.49 -18.03 -3.45
N MET A 125 8.22 -17.92 -3.01
CA MET A 125 7.75 -16.90 -2.09
C MET A 125 7.46 -17.47 -0.69
N LEU A 126 8.20 -18.48 -0.28
CA LEU A 126 8.04 -19.06 1.06
C LEU A 126 8.39 -18.04 2.16
N PRO A 127 7.71 -18.10 3.31
CA PRO A 127 8.04 -17.23 4.43
C PRO A 127 9.51 -17.41 4.82
N ARG A 128 10.24 -16.31 4.90
CA ARG A 128 11.62 -16.39 5.39
C ARG A 128 11.59 -16.92 6.82
N GLN A 129 12.31 -18.00 7.07
CA GLN A 129 12.56 -18.51 8.42
C GLN A 129 13.51 -17.53 9.12
N ASN A 130 12.98 -16.41 9.58
CA ASN A 130 13.74 -15.45 10.37
C ASN A 130 13.27 -15.59 11.83
N PRO A 131 14.07 -16.18 12.75
CA PRO A 131 13.70 -16.32 14.16
C PRO A 131 13.61 -14.99 14.92
N GLY A 132 13.75 -13.86 14.22
CA GLY A 132 13.76 -12.51 14.77
C GLY A 132 12.78 -11.54 14.11
N MET A 133 11.69 -12.00 13.50
CA MET A 133 10.65 -11.07 13.07
C MET A 133 9.96 -10.54 14.35
N PRO A 134 10.03 -9.22 14.66
CA PRO A 134 9.33 -8.68 15.82
C PRO A 134 7.85 -8.99 15.64
N THR A 135 7.28 -9.65 16.64
CA THR A 135 5.83 -9.78 16.78
C THR A 135 5.21 -8.40 16.72
N ALA A 136 3.97 -8.29 16.25
CA ALA A 136 3.24 -7.04 16.00
C ALA A 136 3.28 -5.99 17.14
N VAL A 137 3.81 -6.35 18.31
CA VAL A 137 3.89 -5.53 19.53
C VAL A 137 5.16 -4.66 19.58
N GLU A 138 6.22 -4.96 18.82
CA GLU A 138 7.52 -4.24 18.92
C GLU A 138 7.79 -3.22 17.80
N ARG A 139 6.84 -3.02 16.91
CA ARG A 139 6.96 -1.92 15.93
C ARG A 139 6.39 -0.66 16.56
N GLU A 140 7.28 0.25 16.97
CA GLU A 140 6.95 1.58 17.47
C GLU A 140 5.76 2.20 16.74
N ALA A 141 4.81 2.72 17.52
CA ALA A 141 3.69 3.50 17.02
C ALA A 141 4.20 4.57 16.02
N PRO A 142 3.57 4.73 14.86
CA PRO A 142 4.00 5.74 13.91
C PRO A 142 3.94 7.10 14.60
N SER A 143 5.09 7.77 14.69
CA SER A 143 5.11 9.20 14.93
C SER A 143 4.07 9.83 14.01
N LYS A 144 3.17 10.63 14.57
CA LYS A 144 2.03 11.31 13.92
C LYS A 144 2.46 11.97 12.61
N ILE A 145 2.43 11.24 11.50
CA ILE A 145 2.58 11.77 10.16
C ILE A 145 1.40 11.19 9.39
N PHE A 146 0.34 11.99 9.34
CA PHE A 146 -0.80 11.85 8.44
C PHE A 146 -1.38 10.42 8.35
N SER A 147 -2.31 10.08 9.26
CA SER A 147 -3.35 9.11 8.94
C SER A 147 -4.12 9.67 7.74
N ALA A 148 -4.22 8.91 6.66
CA ALA A 148 -5.08 9.28 5.55
C ALA A 148 -6.51 9.41 6.10
N THR A 149 -6.89 10.64 6.41
CA THR A 149 -8.27 11.02 6.68
C THR A 149 -9.07 10.65 5.44
N SER A 150 -10.23 10.04 5.64
CA SER A 150 -11.10 9.58 4.57
C SER A 150 -11.27 10.67 3.50
N GLU A 151 -11.40 10.29 2.23
CA GLU A 151 -11.63 11.21 1.11
C GLU A 151 -12.76 12.24 1.37
N ALA A 152 -13.70 11.92 2.26
CA ALA A 152 -14.78 12.82 2.70
C ALA A 152 -14.29 14.06 3.48
N GLU A 153 -13.20 13.97 4.25
CA GLU A 153 -12.67 15.12 5.02
C GLU A 153 -11.77 16.02 4.18
N LEU A 154 -11.10 15.48 3.17
CA LEU A 154 -10.32 16.27 2.20
C LEU A 154 -11.23 17.14 1.31
N TRP A 155 -12.46 16.68 1.04
CA TRP A 155 -13.45 17.43 0.24
C TRP A 155 -14.10 18.55 1.05
N ALA A 156 -14.33 18.36 2.35
CA ALA A 156 -14.95 19.37 3.23
C ALA A 156 -14.04 20.58 3.51
N ALA A 157 -12.72 20.41 3.46
CA ALA A 157 -11.76 21.48 3.71
C ALA A 157 -11.54 22.41 2.48
N GLY A 158 -12.02 22.02 1.29
CA GLY A 158 -11.79 22.73 0.03
C GLY A 158 -12.95 23.63 -0.45
N THR A 159 -14.13 23.55 0.17
CA THR A 159 -15.33 24.30 -0.28
C THR A 159 -15.76 25.37 0.71
N GLY A 160 -14.85 26.24 1.09
CA GLY A 160 -15.20 27.51 1.72
C GLY A 160 -15.73 28.50 0.70
N VAL A 161 -16.96 28.32 0.22
CA VAL A 161 -17.68 29.36 -0.52
C VAL A 161 -18.41 30.22 0.49
N GLU A 162 -17.87 31.41 0.76
CA GLU A 162 -18.59 32.49 1.45
C GLU A 162 -19.87 32.81 0.67
N LYS A 163 -21.00 32.68 1.35
CA LYS A 163 -22.25 33.31 0.93
C LYS A 163 -22.29 34.70 1.55
N GLU A 164 -22.01 35.72 0.76
CA GLU A 164 -22.46 37.09 1.07
C GLU A 164 -23.98 37.20 0.85
N SER A 165 -24.61 37.78 1.85
CA SER A 165 -26.01 38.23 1.81
C SER A 165 -26.11 39.63 1.20
#